data_2c6feadc18dae79719b95c81cef7d6f3
#
_entry.id   2c6feadc18dae79719b95c81cef7d6f3
#
_cell.length_a   1.000
_cell.length_b   1.000
_cell.length_c   1.000
_cell.angle_alpha   90.00
_cell.angle_beta   90.00
_cell.angle_gamma   90.00
#
_symmetry.space_group_name_H-M   'P 1'
#
loop_
_entity.id
_entity.type
_entity.pdbx_description
1 polymer ?
#
loop_
_entity_poly.entity_id
_entity_poly.type
_entity_poly.pdbx_seq_one_letter_code
_entity_poly.pdbx_strand_id
1 'polypeptide(L)'
;MKIFDIIPLKSIVIVSLAFVFLGIPGEAKAQSTNGVTLHLDSKQQSMVTIASLTAKGDLENLEAALNGGLDAGLTINEIKEVMVHLYAYCGFPRSLRGLRTFIKVLDERKAKGIEDNPGAEASPIVDTRPKYDRGKENLETLVQRKLDGPKADYAQFAPVIEVFLKEHLFADIFERDVLNYQQRELVTVSVLTTIGDVEPMLRSHMNICLIQGFTPGQLEKLLQVLEKNVDESKIKSAREVLNELIQSKD
;
A
#
# COMPACT_ATOMS: atom_id res chain seq x y z
N MET A 1 -20.21 -75.67 -0.07
CA MET A 1 -19.57 -77.02 0.23
C MET A 1 -18.12 -76.69 0.64
N LYS A 2 -17.75 -76.95 1.88
CA LYS A 2 -16.42 -77.25 2.45
C LYS A 2 -15.38 -76.05 2.39
N ILE A 3 -14.56 -75.75 3.38
CA ILE A 3 -14.36 -76.31 4.78
C ILE A 3 -13.49 -75.21 5.46
N PHE A 4 -13.73 -74.97 6.71
CA PHE A 4 -12.86 -74.30 7.68
C PHE A 4 -11.49 -74.95 7.76
N ASP A 5 -10.46 -74.18 8.00
CA ASP A 5 -9.35 -74.64 8.80
C ASP A 5 -8.73 -73.55 9.65
N ILE A 6 -8.38 -73.96 10.86
CA ILE A 6 -8.15 -73.17 12.05
C ILE A 6 -6.66 -73.00 12.28
N ILE A 7 -6.28 -71.83 12.75
CA ILE A 7 -4.95 -71.34 13.13
C ILE A 7 -4.46 -72.01 14.43
N PRO A 8 -3.17 -72.17 14.67
CA PRO A 8 -2.66 -72.15 16.01
C PRO A 8 -1.73 -71.00 16.31
N LEU A 9 -2.03 -70.39 17.44
CA LEU A 9 -1.33 -69.39 18.20
C LEU A 9 0.07 -69.88 18.60
N LYS A 10 1.14 -69.11 18.25
CA LYS A 10 2.47 -69.29 18.85
C LYS A 10 3.08 -67.94 19.27
N SER A 11 3.17 -67.82 20.57
CA SER A 11 4.18 -67.15 21.41
C SER A 11 4.84 -65.89 20.90
N ILE A 12 4.46 -64.80 21.50
CA ILE A 12 5.14 -63.49 21.45
C ILE A 12 6.30 -63.50 22.45
N VAL A 13 7.50 -63.34 21.96
CA VAL A 13 8.69 -62.97 22.76
C VAL A 13 8.79 -61.47 22.74
N ILE A 14 8.58 -60.84 23.88
CA ILE A 14 8.77 -59.40 24.07
C ILE A 14 10.27 -59.17 24.31
N VAL A 15 10.94 -58.59 23.35
CA VAL A 15 12.30 -58.01 23.52
C VAL A 15 12.13 -56.51 23.80
N SER A 16 12.32 -56.16 25.05
CA SER A 16 12.36 -54.74 25.48
C SER A 16 13.68 -54.08 24.98
N LEU A 17 13.60 -53.29 23.95
CA LEU A 17 14.71 -52.45 23.53
C LEU A 17 14.54 -51.07 24.19
N ALA A 18 15.37 -50.74 25.17
CA ALA A 18 15.46 -49.43 25.78
C ALA A 18 16.12 -48.44 24.77
N PHE A 19 15.33 -47.56 24.18
CA PHE A 19 15.86 -46.42 23.42
C PHE A 19 16.22 -45.28 24.40
N VAL A 20 17.47 -45.07 24.53
CA VAL A 20 18.01 -43.85 25.18
C VAL A 20 17.76 -42.69 24.21
N PHE A 21 16.83 -41.82 24.54
CA PHE A 21 16.60 -40.55 23.83
C PHE A 21 17.71 -39.55 24.23
N LEU A 22 18.74 -39.44 23.40
CA LEU A 22 19.64 -38.29 23.41
C LEU A 22 18.85 -37.09 22.84
N GLY A 23 18.45 -36.15 23.68
CA GLY A 23 17.76 -34.93 23.31
C GLY A 23 18.64 -34.05 22.42
N ILE A 24 18.29 -33.92 21.17
CA ILE A 24 18.74 -32.86 20.28
C ILE A 24 17.87 -31.63 20.64
N PRO A 25 18.44 -30.45 20.97
CA PRO A 25 17.64 -29.26 21.17
C PRO A 25 17.04 -28.88 19.80
N GLY A 26 15.75 -29.20 19.62
CA GLY A 26 14.98 -28.72 18.50
C GLY A 26 14.88 -27.21 18.58
N GLU A 27 15.41 -26.53 17.55
CA GLU A 27 15.11 -25.13 17.31
C GLU A 27 13.58 -24.97 17.30
N ALA A 28 13.06 -24.28 18.29
CA ALA A 28 11.68 -23.83 18.30
C ALA A 28 11.51 -22.88 17.10
N LYS A 29 10.95 -23.37 16.02
CA LYS A 29 10.40 -22.49 14.99
C LYS A 29 9.41 -21.57 15.69
N ALA A 30 9.82 -20.30 15.82
CA ALA A 30 8.92 -19.25 16.21
C ALA A 30 7.71 -19.32 15.29
N GLN A 31 6.57 -19.74 15.84
CA GLN A 31 5.28 -19.58 15.20
C GLN A 31 5.11 -18.07 15.00
N SER A 32 5.14 -17.65 13.72
CA SER A 32 4.72 -16.32 13.33
C SER A 32 3.27 -16.15 13.81
N THR A 33 3.13 -15.60 14.99
CA THR A 33 1.88 -14.95 15.39
C THR A 33 1.68 -13.84 14.36
N ASN A 34 0.59 -13.86 13.61
CA ASN A 34 0.10 -12.75 12.81
C ASN A 34 -0.13 -11.54 13.75
N GLY A 35 0.95 -10.92 14.15
CA GLY A 35 0.93 -9.63 14.84
C GLY A 35 0.47 -8.61 13.82
N VAL A 36 -0.77 -8.16 13.95
CA VAL A 36 -1.24 -6.94 13.28
C VAL A 36 -0.22 -5.86 13.62
N THR A 37 0.63 -5.50 12.65
CA THR A 37 1.64 -4.46 12.84
C THR A 37 0.89 -3.14 13.07
N LEU A 38 0.95 -2.63 14.31
CA LEU A 38 0.28 -1.37 14.71
C LEU A 38 0.96 -0.13 14.11
N HIS A 39 2.06 -0.32 13.38
CA HIS A 39 2.91 0.77 12.90
C HIS A 39 3.17 0.66 11.40
N LEU A 40 3.37 1.80 10.74
CA LEU A 40 3.93 1.86 9.40
C LEU A 40 5.43 1.53 9.47
N ASP A 41 5.92 0.71 8.55
CA ASP A 41 7.35 0.46 8.42
C ASP A 41 8.10 1.68 7.86
N SER A 42 9.45 1.61 7.81
CA SER A 42 10.28 2.73 7.37
C SER A 42 10.03 3.12 5.91
N LYS A 43 9.78 2.16 5.01
CA LYS A 43 9.45 2.42 3.60
C LYS A 43 8.11 3.14 3.48
N GLN A 44 7.09 2.67 4.21
CA GLN A 44 5.77 3.28 4.23
C GLN A 44 5.82 4.71 4.75
N GLN A 45 6.55 4.97 5.85
CA GLN A 45 6.73 6.32 6.39
C GLN A 45 7.46 7.23 5.41
N SER A 46 8.45 6.70 4.68
CA SER A 46 9.16 7.45 3.63
C SER A 46 8.24 7.78 2.44
N MET A 47 7.40 6.84 1.99
CA MET A 47 6.39 7.11 0.96
C MET A 47 5.44 8.23 1.35
N VAL A 48 4.92 8.19 2.59
CA VAL A 48 4.04 9.24 3.17
C VAL A 48 4.74 10.60 3.12
N THR A 49 5.99 10.67 3.56
CA THR A 49 6.77 11.91 3.61
C THR A 49 7.05 12.46 2.20
N ILE A 50 7.51 11.60 1.28
CA ILE A 50 7.79 11.97 -0.12
C ILE A 50 6.51 12.47 -0.81
N ALA A 51 5.39 11.77 -0.64
CA ALA A 51 4.11 12.16 -1.23
C ALA A 51 3.65 13.53 -0.73
N SER A 52 3.70 13.77 0.58
CA SER A 52 3.33 15.03 1.21
C SER A 52 4.20 16.19 0.72
N LEU A 53 5.52 16.06 0.80
CA LEU A 53 6.44 17.12 0.40
C LEU A 53 6.34 17.44 -1.10
N THR A 54 6.10 16.42 -1.94
CA THR A 54 5.85 16.63 -3.37
C THR A 54 4.56 17.41 -3.59
N ALA A 55 3.45 17.03 -2.93
CA ALA A 55 2.17 17.70 -3.03
C ALA A 55 2.25 19.17 -2.53
N LYS A 56 2.95 19.42 -1.43
CA LYS A 56 3.22 20.75 -0.90
C LYS A 56 4.11 21.57 -1.84
N GLY A 57 5.03 20.91 -2.55
CA GLY A 57 6.06 21.54 -3.38
C GLY A 57 7.24 22.08 -2.56
N ASP A 58 7.49 21.50 -1.43
CA ASP A 58 8.63 21.77 -0.55
C ASP A 58 9.84 20.97 -1.04
N LEU A 59 10.53 21.51 -2.05
CA LEU A 59 11.58 20.79 -2.77
C LEU A 59 12.84 20.58 -1.94
N GLU A 60 13.16 21.49 -1.03
CA GLU A 60 14.34 21.39 -0.16
C GLU A 60 14.20 20.18 0.79
N ASN A 61 13.10 20.10 1.51
CA ASN A 61 12.82 18.96 2.38
C ASN A 61 12.57 17.67 1.59
N LEU A 62 12.06 17.77 0.36
CA LEU A 62 11.88 16.62 -0.53
C LEU A 62 13.23 15.98 -0.91
N GLU A 63 14.29 16.74 -1.16
CA GLU A 63 15.64 16.19 -1.43
C GLU A 63 16.12 15.32 -0.28
N ALA A 64 15.95 15.78 0.96
CA ALA A 64 16.29 14.99 2.15
C ALA A 64 15.40 13.73 2.29
N ALA A 65 14.09 13.86 2.05
CA ALA A 65 13.15 12.74 2.13
C ALA A 65 13.42 11.68 1.05
N LEU A 66 13.82 12.07 -0.15
CA LEU A 66 14.19 11.14 -1.23
C LEU A 66 15.44 10.34 -0.88
N ASN A 67 16.48 10.99 -0.36
CA ASN A 67 17.66 10.30 0.16
C ASN A 67 17.27 9.31 1.26
N GLY A 68 16.51 9.76 2.27
CA GLY A 68 16.05 8.90 3.36
C GLY A 68 15.18 7.74 2.89
N GLY A 69 14.36 7.93 1.85
CA GLY A 69 13.54 6.88 1.25
C GLY A 69 14.37 5.79 0.58
N LEU A 70 15.39 6.18 -0.19
CA LEU A 70 16.35 5.23 -0.80
C LEU A 70 17.14 4.48 0.29
N ASP A 71 17.58 5.17 1.32
CA ASP A 71 18.30 4.56 2.47
C ASP A 71 17.40 3.62 3.29
N ALA A 72 16.09 3.90 3.36
CA ALA A 72 15.09 3.01 3.95
C ALA A 72 14.75 1.80 3.06
N GLY A 73 15.33 1.73 1.85
CA GLY A 73 15.19 0.62 0.91
C GLY A 73 14.04 0.76 -0.09
N LEU A 74 13.47 1.97 -0.28
CA LEU A 74 12.64 2.24 -1.44
C LEU A 74 13.49 2.12 -2.71
N THR A 75 12.93 1.53 -3.75
CA THR A 75 13.58 1.46 -5.05
C THR A 75 13.33 2.74 -5.86
N ILE A 76 14.17 2.96 -6.87
CA ILE A 76 14.00 4.10 -7.79
C ILE A 76 12.62 4.05 -8.45
N ASN A 77 12.17 2.86 -8.88
CA ASN A 77 10.88 2.71 -9.55
C ASN A 77 9.69 2.87 -8.59
N GLU A 78 9.77 2.45 -7.33
CA GLU A 78 8.74 2.75 -6.33
C GLU A 78 8.59 4.27 -6.12
N ILE A 79 9.69 5.03 -6.01
CA ILE A 79 9.63 6.49 -5.84
C ILE A 79 9.09 7.19 -7.10
N LYS A 80 9.52 6.77 -8.30
CA LYS A 80 8.92 7.25 -9.55
C LYS A 80 7.42 7.02 -9.59
N GLU A 81 6.98 5.82 -9.18
CA GLU A 81 5.58 5.44 -9.20
C GLU A 81 4.75 6.23 -8.19
N VAL A 82 5.30 6.56 -7.01
CA VAL A 82 4.69 7.52 -6.07
C VAL A 82 4.40 8.83 -6.78
N MET A 83 5.38 9.40 -7.51
CA MET A 83 5.21 10.68 -8.21
C MET A 83 4.28 10.60 -9.40
N VAL A 84 4.26 9.46 -10.11
CA VAL A 84 3.30 9.18 -11.18
C VAL A 84 1.88 9.05 -10.61
N HIS A 85 1.71 8.39 -9.47
CA HIS A 85 0.39 8.23 -8.86
C HIS A 85 -0.17 9.56 -8.34
N LEU A 86 0.62 10.33 -7.62
CA LEU A 86 0.14 11.55 -6.96
C LEU A 86 -0.25 12.68 -7.92
N TYR A 87 0.18 12.66 -9.18
CA TYR A 87 -0.20 13.74 -10.10
C TYR A 87 -1.71 13.81 -10.33
N ALA A 88 -2.41 12.69 -10.21
CA ALA A 88 -3.86 12.65 -10.34
C ALA A 88 -4.58 13.45 -9.24
N TYR A 89 -3.91 13.73 -8.14
CA TYR A 89 -4.46 14.42 -6.96
C TYR A 89 -3.92 15.84 -6.78
N CYS A 90 -2.66 16.10 -7.15
CA CYS A 90 -2.05 17.42 -6.99
C CYS A 90 -1.52 18.04 -8.30
N GLY A 91 -1.82 17.40 -9.43
CA GLY A 91 -1.53 17.91 -10.78
C GLY A 91 -0.10 17.70 -11.26
N PHE A 92 0.08 17.75 -12.59
CA PHE A 92 1.38 17.63 -13.25
C PHE A 92 2.47 18.56 -12.69
N PRO A 93 2.21 19.86 -12.39
CA PRO A 93 3.26 20.74 -11.94
C PRO A 93 4.01 20.23 -10.71
N ARG A 94 3.30 19.71 -9.72
CA ARG A 94 3.89 19.15 -8.48
C ARG A 94 4.67 17.87 -8.78
N SER A 95 4.07 16.93 -9.52
CA SER A 95 4.72 15.68 -9.91
C SER A 95 6.00 15.92 -10.72
N LEU A 96 5.94 16.73 -11.76
CA LEU A 96 7.10 17.01 -12.62
C LEU A 96 8.24 17.70 -11.87
N ARG A 97 7.91 18.59 -10.92
CA ARG A 97 8.94 19.21 -10.04
C ARG A 97 9.55 18.16 -9.13
N GLY A 98 8.75 17.29 -8.54
CA GLY A 98 9.24 16.18 -7.71
C GLY A 98 10.16 15.23 -8.50
N LEU A 99 9.77 14.82 -9.71
CA LEU A 99 10.60 13.98 -10.58
C LEU A 99 11.94 14.63 -10.92
N ARG A 100 11.96 15.93 -11.21
CA ARG A 100 13.23 16.66 -11.46
C ARG A 100 14.11 16.71 -10.21
N THR A 101 13.54 16.92 -9.04
CA THR A 101 14.26 16.87 -7.77
C THR A 101 14.84 15.47 -7.54
N PHE A 102 14.08 14.42 -7.87
CA PHE A 102 14.55 13.05 -7.73
C PHE A 102 15.71 12.72 -8.68
N ILE A 103 15.67 13.16 -9.94
CA ILE A 103 16.80 13.03 -10.88
C ILE A 103 18.06 13.64 -10.27
N LYS A 104 17.99 14.88 -9.76
CA LYS A 104 19.12 15.54 -9.10
C LYS A 104 19.68 14.70 -7.94
N VAL A 105 18.80 14.18 -7.06
CA VAL A 105 19.22 13.32 -5.94
C VAL A 105 19.95 12.07 -6.43
N LEU A 106 19.44 11.40 -7.46
CA LEU A 106 20.09 10.20 -8.02
C LEU A 106 21.45 10.53 -8.63
N ASP A 107 21.59 11.65 -9.34
CA ASP A 107 22.88 12.10 -9.91
C ASP A 107 23.91 12.39 -8.81
N GLU A 108 23.50 13.06 -7.74
CA GLU A 108 24.36 13.34 -6.58
C GLU A 108 24.80 12.08 -5.82
N ARG A 109 23.89 11.12 -5.67
CA ARG A 109 24.20 9.81 -5.03
C ARG A 109 25.16 9.01 -5.89
N LYS A 110 24.92 8.97 -7.19
CA LYS A 110 25.82 8.31 -8.16
C LYS A 110 27.21 8.96 -8.17
N ALA A 111 27.31 10.27 -8.11
CA ALA A 111 28.60 11.00 -8.03
C ALA A 111 29.38 10.66 -6.75
N LYS A 112 28.69 10.26 -5.68
CA LYS A 112 29.28 9.77 -4.43
C LYS A 112 29.60 8.27 -4.44
N GLY A 113 29.38 7.57 -5.59
CA GLY A 113 29.59 6.13 -5.73
C GLY A 113 28.50 5.26 -5.09
N ILE A 114 27.32 5.81 -4.79
CA ILE A 114 26.19 5.07 -4.26
C ILE A 114 25.42 4.47 -5.43
N GLU A 115 25.17 3.16 -5.37
CA GLU A 115 24.35 2.43 -6.33
C GLU A 115 22.99 2.15 -5.71
N ASP A 116 21.97 2.85 -6.18
CA ASP A 116 20.60 2.66 -5.72
C ASP A 116 19.91 1.54 -6.49
N ASN A 117 19.08 0.75 -5.80
CA ASN A 117 18.31 -0.33 -6.41
C ASN A 117 17.24 0.24 -7.37
N PRO A 118 17.29 -0.10 -8.68
CA PRO A 118 16.28 0.38 -9.63
C PRO A 118 14.87 -0.16 -9.31
N GLY A 119 14.76 -1.36 -8.76
CA GLY A 119 13.47 -2.04 -8.57
C GLY A 119 12.88 -2.58 -9.87
N ALA A 120 11.71 -3.21 -9.76
CA ALA A 120 11.00 -3.72 -10.91
C ALA A 120 10.33 -2.59 -11.72
N GLU A 121 10.31 -2.73 -13.05
CA GLU A 121 9.47 -1.92 -13.93
C GLU A 121 8.03 -2.44 -13.87
N ALA A 122 7.06 -1.61 -14.25
CA ALA A 122 5.68 -2.04 -14.37
C ALA A 122 5.53 -3.13 -15.44
N SER A 123 4.79 -4.17 -15.12
CA SER A 123 4.46 -5.23 -16.08
C SER A 123 3.65 -4.69 -17.26
N PRO A 124 3.82 -5.24 -18.47
CA PRO A 124 2.96 -4.89 -19.60
C PRO A 124 1.51 -5.25 -19.33
N ILE A 125 0.60 -4.35 -19.66
CA ILE A 125 -0.84 -4.61 -19.59
C ILE A 125 -1.23 -5.49 -20.78
N VAL A 126 -1.66 -6.71 -20.49
CA VAL A 126 -2.06 -7.72 -21.51
C VAL A 126 -3.57 -7.79 -21.73
N ASP A 127 -4.36 -7.23 -20.82
CA ASP A 127 -5.82 -7.19 -20.92
C ASP A 127 -6.27 -6.21 -22.03
N THR A 128 -6.97 -6.73 -23.04
CA THR A 128 -7.41 -5.98 -24.21
C THR A 128 -8.81 -5.39 -24.07
N ARG A 129 -9.50 -5.60 -22.96
CA ARG A 129 -10.82 -5.00 -22.71
C ARG A 129 -10.74 -3.48 -22.71
N PRO A 130 -11.87 -2.78 -22.96
CA PRO A 130 -11.91 -1.33 -22.84
C PRO A 130 -11.37 -0.83 -21.50
N LYS A 131 -10.60 0.26 -21.51
CA LYS A 131 -10.01 0.83 -20.29
C LYS A 131 -11.05 1.14 -19.22
N TYR A 132 -12.23 1.61 -19.63
CA TYR A 132 -13.33 1.90 -18.73
C TYR A 132 -13.74 0.67 -17.90
N ASP A 133 -13.87 -0.48 -18.55
CA ASP A 133 -14.29 -1.73 -17.89
C ASP A 133 -13.21 -2.24 -16.93
N ARG A 134 -11.93 -2.20 -17.37
CA ARG A 134 -10.79 -2.57 -16.53
C ARG A 134 -10.67 -1.65 -15.32
N GLY A 135 -10.77 -0.34 -15.54
CA GLY A 135 -10.71 0.63 -14.43
C GLY A 135 -11.92 0.54 -13.50
N LYS A 136 -13.12 0.20 -14.02
CA LYS A 136 -14.27 -0.11 -13.16
C LYS A 136 -13.95 -1.32 -12.27
N GLU A 137 -13.41 -2.39 -12.82
CA GLU A 137 -13.05 -3.61 -12.08
C GLU A 137 -11.96 -3.34 -11.02
N ASN A 138 -10.93 -2.56 -11.37
CA ASN A 138 -9.90 -2.17 -10.41
C ASN A 138 -10.48 -1.37 -9.24
N LEU A 139 -11.36 -0.42 -9.53
CA LEU A 139 -12.06 0.33 -8.48
C LEU A 139 -12.95 -0.59 -7.62
N GLU A 140 -13.71 -1.50 -8.24
CA GLU A 140 -14.52 -2.49 -7.51
C GLU A 140 -13.66 -3.38 -6.59
N THR A 141 -12.50 -3.80 -7.08
CA THR A 141 -11.52 -4.56 -6.29
C THR A 141 -10.96 -3.74 -5.13
N LEU A 142 -10.62 -2.47 -5.39
CA LEU A 142 -10.10 -1.57 -4.38
C LEU A 142 -11.09 -1.32 -3.24
N VAL A 143 -12.37 -1.09 -3.57
CA VAL A 143 -13.44 -0.83 -2.59
C VAL A 143 -14.15 -2.08 -2.10
N GLN A 144 -13.79 -3.26 -2.61
CA GLN A 144 -14.39 -4.58 -2.31
C GLN A 144 -15.91 -4.62 -2.44
N ARG A 145 -16.48 -3.93 -3.44
CA ARG A 145 -17.90 -3.92 -3.74
C ARG A 145 -18.18 -3.66 -5.21
N LYS A 146 -19.30 -4.16 -5.73
CA LYS A 146 -19.78 -3.85 -7.08
C LYS A 146 -20.31 -2.42 -7.17
N LEU A 147 -20.07 -1.78 -8.33
CA LEU A 147 -20.47 -0.41 -8.63
C LEU A 147 -21.59 -0.39 -9.67
N ASP A 148 -22.65 -1.16 -9.41
CA ASP A 148 -23.82 -1.28 -10.29
C ASP A 148 -24.99 -0.37 -9.85
N GLY A 149 -24.76 0.45 -8.81
CA GLY A 149 -25.73 1.42 -8.30
C GLY A 149 -25.80 2.73 -9.10
N PRO A 150 -26.60 3.68 -8.63
CA PRO A 150 -26.66 5.01 -9.22
C PRO A 150 -25.29 5.69 -9.23
N LYS A 151 -25.01 6.44 -10.29
CA LYS A 151 -23.79 7.24 -10.38
C LYS A 151 -23.80 8.33 -9.32
N ALA A 152 -22.61 8.71 -8.84
CA ALA A 152 -22.45 9.88 -7.97
C ALA A 152 -22.95 11.16 -8.68
N ASP A 153 -23.36 12.14 -7.90
CA ASP A 153 -23.93 13.41 -8.40
C ASP A 153 -22.99 14.16 -9.35
N TYR A 154 -21.70 14.24 -9.03
CA TYR A 154 -20.69 14.84 -9.92
C TYR A 154 -20.57 14.08 -11.25
N ALA A 155 -20.72 12.76 -11.25
CA ALA A 155 -20.64 11.94 -12.46
C ALA A 155 -21.95 12.03 -13.29
N GLN A 156 -23.07 12.37 -12.66
CA GLN A 156 -24.32 12.69 -13.37
C GLN A 156 -24.24 14.09 -13.98
N PHE A 157 -23.65 15.05 -13.27
CA PHE A 157 -23.52 16.45 -13.71
C PHE A 157 -22.47 16.63 -14.80
N ALA A 158 -21.32 15.96 -14.64
CA ALA A 158 -20.19 16.02 -15.59
C ALA A 158 -19.73 14.60 -15.95
N PRO A 159 -20.43 13.86 -16.82
CA PRO A 159 -20.17 12.44 -17.09
C PRO A 159 -18.75 12.13 -17.57
N VAL A 160 -18.07 13.08 -18.21
CA VAL A 160 -16.70 12.90 -18.70
C VAL A 160 -15.69 12.69 -17.56
N ILE A 161 -15.94 13.23 -16.35
CA ILE A 161 -15.02 13.04 -15.22
C ILE A 161 -15.03 11.59 -14.73
N GLU A 162 -16.16 10.91 -14.81
CA GLU A 162 -16.26 9.48 -14.50
C GLU A 162 -15.43 8.63 -15.48
N VAL A 163 -15.45 9.00 -16.78
CA VAL A 163 -14.63 8.34 -17.79
C VAL A 163 -13.14 8.50 -17.45
N PHE A 164 -12.69 9.72 -17.17
CA PHE A 164 -11.29 9.98 -16.79
C PHE A 164 -10.89 9.25 -15.52
N LEU A 165 -11.76 9.20 -14.50
CA LEU A 165 -11.49 8.43 -13.30
C LEU A 165 -11.29 6.94 -13.61
N LYS A 166 -12.19 6.33 -14.39
CA LYS A 166 -12.10 4.89 -14.68
C LYS A 166 -10.98 4.58 -15.66
N GLU A 167 -10.89 5.29 -16.79
CA GLU A 167 -9.92 4.97 -17.83
C GLU A 167 -8.50 5.40 -17.47
N HIS A 168 -8.36 6.57 -16.87
CA HIS A 168 -7.03 7.11 -16.61
C HIS A 168 -6.54 6.78 -15.20
N LEU A 169 -7.30 7.10 -14.16
CA LEU A 169 -6.83 6.81 -12.80
C LEU A 169 -6.84 5.30 -12.52
N PHE A 170 -8.00 4.64 -12.67
CA PHE A 170 -8.15 3.25 -12.24
C PHE A 170 -7.66 2.22 -13.28
N ALA A 171 -7.53 2.55 -14.58
CA ALA A 171 -6.85 1.71 -15.55
C ALA A 171 -5.38 2.13 -15.72
N ASP A 172 -5.06 3.27 -16.36
CA ASP A 172 -3.69 3.58 -16.73
C ASP A 172 -2.71 3.66 -15.53
N ILE A 173 -3.18 4.10 -14.33
CA ILE A 173 -2.33 4.26 -13.16
C ILE A 173 -2.42 3.06 -12.21
N PHE A 174 -3.64 2.64 -11.83
CA PHE A 174 -3.82 1.58 -10.83
C PHE A 174 -3.47 0.17 -11.34
N GLU A 175 -3.46 -0.07 -12.65
CA GLU A 175 -3.01 -1.35 -13.23
C GLU A 175 -1.50 -1.53 -13.20
N ARG A 176 -0.74 -0.47 -12.99
CA ARG A 176 0.72 -0.53 -12.89
C ARG A 176 1.09 -1.18 -11.53
N ASP A 177 1.72 -2.33 -11.58
CA ASP A 177 1.99 -3.22 -10.44
C ASP A 177 3.26 -2.89 -9.63
N VAL A 178 3.90 -1.74 -9.88
CA VAL A 178 5.06 -1.26 -9.11
C VAL A 178 4.67 -0.93 -7.67
N LEU A 179 3.48 -0.33 -7.45
CA LEU A 179 2.89 -0.13 -6.14
C LEU A 179 1.60 -0.96 -6.01
N ASN A 180 1.45 -1.66 -4.90
CA ASN A 180 0.19 -2.31 -4.57
C ASN A 180 -0.88 -1.30 -4.10
N TYR A 181 -2.13 -1.75 -3.92
CA TYR A 181 -3.24 -0.89 -3.53
C TYR A 181 -3.03 -0.22 -2.17
N GLN A 182 -2.45 -0.91 -1.20
CA GLN A 182 -2.13 -0.32 0.11
C GLN A 182 -1.14 0.83 -0.02
N GLN A 183 -0.06 0.66 -0.79
CA GLN A 183 0.92 1.71 -1.03
C GLN A 183 0.31 2.91 -1.77
N ARG A 184 -0.55 2.67 -2.77
CA ARG A 184 -1.26 3.73 -3.49
C ARG A 184 -2.17 4.53 -2.56
N GLU A 185 -2.90 3.86 -1.68
CA GLU A 185 -3.79 4.53 -0.72
C GLU A 185 -3.00 5.32 0.34
N LEU A 186 -1.83 4.84 0.81
CA LEU A 186 -0.95 5.65 1.66
C LEU A 186 -0.54 6.96 0.97
N VAL A 187 -0.16 6.89 -0.31
CA VAL A 187 0.19 8.08 -1.11
C VAL A 187 -1.02 9.00 -1.25
N THR A 188 -2.18 8.45 -1.59
CA THR A 188 -3.42 9.23 -1.78
C THR A 188 -3.83 9.96 -0.51
N VAL A 189 -3.93 9.25 0.62
CA VAL A 189 -4.29 9.87 1.92
C VAL A 189 -3.28 10.94 2.31
N SER A 190 -1.98 10.71 2.06
CA SER A 190 -0.93 11.70 2.34
C SER A 190 -1.10 12.98 1.52
N VAL A 191 -1.39 12.83 0.22
CA VAL A 191 -1.62 13.99 -0.68
C VAL A 191 -2.89 14.74 -0.28
N LEU A 192 -4.02 14.03 -0.08
CA LEU A 192 -5.29 14.65 0.27
C LEU A 192 -5.22 15.40 1.61
N THR A 193 -4.55 14.82 2.62
CA THR A 193 -4.29 15.51 3.89
C THR A 193 -3.44 16.78 3.67
N THR A 194 -2.44 16.71 2.79
CA THR A 194 -1.53 17.83 2.55
C THR A 194 -2.19 18.99 1.80
N ILE A 195 -3.01 18.70 0.77
CA ILE A 195 -3.71 19.75 0.03
C ILE A 195 -4.84 20.38 0.87
N GLY A 196 -5.56 19.59 1.69
CA GLY A 196 -6.69 20.06 2.52
C GLY A 196 -7.93 20.41 1.70
N ASP A 197 -9.01 20.78 2.40
CA ASP A 197 -10.29 21.20 1.82
C ASP A 197 -10.94 20.15 0.89
N VAL A 198 -10.65 18.86 1.14
CA VAL A 198 -11.14 17.70 0.39
C VAL A 198 -11.57 16.57 1.34
N GLU A 199 -12.14 16.91 2.49
CA GLU A 199 -12.50 15.96 3.56
C GLU A 199 -13.39 14.80 3.07
N PRO A 200 -14.40 14.99 2.21
CA PRO A 200 -15.19 13.87 1.69
C PRO A 200 -14.36 12.83 0.92
N MET A 201 -13.37 13.29 0.14
CA MET A 201 -12.44 12.42 -0.58
C MET A 201 -11.48 11.75 0.39
N LEU A 202 -10.92 12.50 1.34
CA LEU A 202 -10.05 11.97 2.39
C LEU A 202 -10.75 10.88 3.19
N ARG A 203 -12.01 11.09 3.60
CA ARG A 203 -12.84 10.08 4.29
C ARG A 203 -12.97 8.81 3.47
N SER A 204 -13.26 8.95 2.17
CA SER A 204 -13.40 7.82 1.26
C SER A 204 -12.11 7.00 1.17
N HIS A 205 -10.96 7.66 0.99
CA HIS A 205 -9.66 6.98 0.88
C HIS A 205 -9.17 6.40 2.21
N MET A 206 -9.42 7.05 3.36
CA MET A 206 -9.17 6.44 4.66
C MET A 206 -10.03 5.18 4.88
N ASN A 207 -11.30 5.20 4.44
CA ASN A 207 -12.14 4.00 4.47
C ASN A 207 -11.59 2.88 3.57
N ILE A 208 -11.10 3.22 2.38
CA ILE A 208 -10.43 2.26 1.49
C ILE A 208 -9.18 1.68 2.16
N CYS A 209 -8.36 2.49 2.84
CA CYS A 209 -7.24 1.99 3.63
C CYS A 209 -7.68 0.90 4.62
N LEU A 210 -8.78 1.14 5.37
CA LEU A 210 -9.31 0.15 6.32
C LEU A 210 -9.81 -1.12 5.60
N ILE A 211 -10.46 -0.99 4.44
CA ILE A 211 -10.88 -2.11 3.59
C ILE A 211 -9.66 -2.91 3.09
N GLN A 212 -8.58 -2.23 2.75
CA GLN A 212 -7.32 -2.84 2.30
C GLN A 212 -6.46 -3.40 3.43
N GLY A 213 -6.94 -3.38 4.67
CA GLY A 213 -6.34 -4.03 5.82
C GLY A 213 -5.46 -3.15 6.71
N PHE A 214 -5.45 -1.83 6.50
CA PHE A 214 -4.86 -0.92 7.48
C PHE A 214 -5.71 -0.86 8.75
N THR A 215 -5.05 -0.70 9.88
CA THR A 215 -5.70 -0.44 11.16
C THR A 215 -5.89 1.07 11.39
N PRO A 216 -6.85 1.48 12.22
CA PRO A 216 -6.96 2.88 12.65
C PRO A 216 -5.66 3.43 13.24
N GLY A 217 -4.91 2.60 14.00
CA GLY A 217 -3.61 2.99 14.56
C GLY A 217 -2.54 3.27 13.50
N GLN A 218 -2.56 2.55 12.38
CA GLN A 218 -1.66 2.83 11.25
C GLN A 218 -2.02 4.14 10.53
N LEU A 219 -3.31 4.45 10.39
CA LEU A 219 -3.75 5.73 9.84
C LEU A 219 -3.41 6.90 10.78
N GLU A 220 -3.56 6.74 12.10
CA GLU A 220 -3.09 7.74 13.05
C GLU A 220 -1.57 7.92 12.97
N LYS A 221 -0.81 6.81 12.79
CA LYS A 221 0.65 6.90 12.57
C LYS A 221 0.99 7.66 11.29
N LEU A 222 0.23 7.47 10.21
CA LEU A 222 0.37 8.25 8.98
C LEU A 222 0.21 9.75 9.28
N LEU A 223 -0.85 10.14 9.99
CA LEU A 223 -1.07 11.55 10.37
C LEU A 223 0.07 12.11 11.22
N GLN A 224 0.59 11.32 12.19
CA GLN A 224 1.78 11.70 12.98
C GLN A 224 3.04 11.92 12.13
N VAL A 225 3.23 11.14 11.07
CA VAL A 225 4.35 11.36 10.12
C VAL A 225 4.14 12.69 9.37
N LEU A 226 2.91 12.99 8.99
CA LEU A 226 2.56 14.22 8.26
C LEU A 226 2.64 15.49 9.11
N GLU A 227 2.49 15.43 10.43
CA GLU A 227 2.60 16.58 11.34
C GLU A 227 3.88 17.40 11.14
N LYS A 228 4.94 16.76 10.71
CA LYS A 228 6.24 17.41 10.49
C LYS A 228 6.24 18.35 9.27
N ASN A 229 5.33 18.16 8.33
CA ASN A 229 5.38 18.76 7.01
C ASN A 229 4.08 19.46 6.60
N VAL A 230 2.97 19.20 7.29
CA VAL A 230 1.62 19.67 6.97
C VAL A 230 1.13 20.61 8.06
N ASP A 231 0.34 21.61 7.69
CA ASP A 231 -0.23 22.60 8.60
C ASP A 231 -1.11 21.92 9.67
N GLU A 232 -0.99 22.39 10.92
CA GLU A 232 -1.70 21.81 12.08
C GLU A 232 -3.22 21.75 11.86
N SER A 233 -3.80 22.76 11.22
CA SER A 233 -5.25 22.81 10.93
C SER A 233 -5.69 21.67 10.01
N LYS A 234 -4.88 21.33 9.00
CA LYS A 234 -5.15 20.22 8.07
C LYS A 234 -5.00 18.86 8.74
N ILE A 235 -3.99 18.71 9.61
CA ILE A 235 -3.82 17.50 10.42
C ILE A 235 -5.00 17.32 11.37
N LYS A 236 -5.46 18.41 12.00
CA LYS A 236 -6.64 18.38 12.88
C LYS A 236 -7.89 17.94 12.12
N SER A 237 -8.16 18.55 10.96
CA SER A 237 -9.28 18.15 10.08
C SER A 237 -9.19 16.67 9.68
N ALA A 238 -8.00 16.18 9.30
CA ALA A 238 -7.81 14.78 8.93
C ALA A 238 -8.06 13.81 10.12
N ARG A 239 -7.69 14.19 11.35
CA ARG A 239 -8.01 13.41 12.55
C ARG A 239 -9.51 13.39 12.86
N GLU A 240 -10.19 14.52 12.67
CA GLU A 240 -11.64 14.58 12.82
C GLU A 240 -12.31 13.61 11.84
N VAL A 241 -11.90 13.61 10.57
CA VAL A 241 -12.37 12.67 9.54
C VAL A 241 -12.12 11.21 9.95
N LEU A 242 -10.92 10.88 10.45
CA LEU A 242 -10.58 9.52 10.89
C LEU A 242 -11.44 9.09 12.09
N ASN A 243 -11.61 9.96 13.07
CA ASN A 243 -12.43 9.67 14.27
C ASN A 243 -13.90 9.43 13.92
N GLU A 244 -14.49 10.27 13.07
CA GLU A 244 -15.86 10.07 12.57
C GLU A 244 -16.01 8.76 11.80
N LEU A 245 -15.00 8.40 10.99
CA LEU A 245 -15.02 7.16 10.23
C LEU A 245 -15.00 5.92 11.15
N ILE A 246 -14.21 5.96 12.22
CA ILE A 246 -14.14 4.87 13.21
C ILE A 246 -15.48 4.75 13.94
N GLN A 247 -16.01 5.86 14.48
CA GLN A 247 -17.29 5.88 15.20
C GLN A 247 -18.49 5.42 14.35
N SER A 248 -18.42 5.58 13.02
CA SER A 248 -19.49 5.15 12.12
C SER A 248 -19.49 3.63 11.84
N LYS A 249 -18.49 2.91 12.33
CA LYS A 249 -18.36 1.45 12.14
C LYS A 249 -18.65 0.63 13.41
N ASP A 250 -18.69 1.32 14.56
CA ASP A 250 -19.12 0.75 15.84
C ASP A 250 -20.65 0.79 15.97
#